data_80b39347912f243d90d0f260d14b5651
#
_entry.id   80b39347912f243d90d0f260d14b5651
#
_cell.length_a   1.000
_cell.length_b   1.000
_cell.length_c   1.000
_cell.angle_alpha   90.00
_cell.angle_beta   90.00
_cell.angle_gamma   90.00
#
_symmetry.space_group_name_H-M   'P 1'
#
loop_
_entity.id
_entity.type
_entity.pdbx_description
1 polymer ?
#
loop_
_entity_poly.entity_id
_entity_poly.type
_entity_poly.pdbx_seq_one_letter_code
_entity_poly.pdbx_strand_id
1 'polypeptide(L)'
;MSERQLDFFSEIGVGAEYRPSRCSGHAPMSAEMMDDESLIAAIPESTLADTCNLAVEASRRRLAAAVPALAELCRRFTGFGTRHKVCEQAAAIEALAVIGGRNAAHAVSEMIERAVVQGPTLQIAMSAAARLGSTLSSDALRMLLLDAEPSIRADACRCARALPELILILIDLLDDIDRRVATSAALALGRMGKIEARPILKGLLRDAPAEDVIEAASSIVDEECAVLLGRIARSGSVLANAALVSLENADHARALTIAAAIRRSRLAS
;
A
#
# COMPACT_ATOMS: atom_id res chain seq x y z
N MET A 1 21.99 33.92 -31.12
CA MET A 1 21.09 32.89 -30.54
C MET A 1 19.96 33.62 -29.92
N SER A 2 18.94 33.44 -30.35
CA SER A 2 17.83 34.05 -31.07
C SER A 2 16.66 34.21 -30.12
N GLU A 3 16.24 35.49 -30.01
CA GLU A 3 15.02 36.01 -29.34
C GLU A 3 13.73 35.57 -30.04
N ARG A 4 13.43 34.26 -30.12
CA ARG A 4 12.21 33.76 -30.77
C ARG A 4 11.36 32.84 -29.90
N GLN A 5 11.49 32.92 -28.61
CA GLN A 5 10.73 32.02 -27.69
C GLN A 5 9.77 32.76 -26.73
N LEU A 6 9.52 34.05 -26.93
CA LEU A 6 8.64 34.86 -26.07
C LEU A 6 7.33 35.34 -26.72
N ASP A 7 7.07 34.99 -27.97
CA ASP A 7 5.89 35.52 -28.71
C ASP A 7 4.67 34.57 -28.79
N PHE A 8 4.73 33.39 -28.14
CA PHE A 8 3.59 32.45 -28.21
C PHE A 8 2.41 32.81 -27.27
N PHE A 9 2.62 33.69 -26.30
CA PHE A 9 1.58 34.08 -25.35
C PHE A 9 0.87 35.40 -25.68
N SER A 10 1.30 36.15 -26.71
CA SER A 10 0.71 37.42 -27.08
C SER A 10 -0.36 37.36 -28.18
N GLU A 11 -0.59 36.20 -28.83
CA GLU A 11 -1.58 36.02 -29.89
C GLU A 11 -2.89 35.34 -29.49
N ILE A 12 -3.02 34.89 -28.20
CA ILE A 12 -4.32 34.48 -27.69
C ILE A 12 -4.96 35.72 -27.08
N GLY A 13 -5.83 36.37 -27.88
CA GLY A 13 -6.60 37.56 -27.49
C GLY A 13 -7.34 37.31 -26.17
N VAL A 14 -6.76 37.75 -25.07
CA VAL A 14 -7.43 37.85 -23.78
C VAL A 14 -8.31 39.09 -23.79
N GLY A 15 -9.45 38.96 -24.42
CA GLY A 15 -10.49 39.96 -24.49
C GLY A 15 -11.87 39.37 -24.17
N ALA A 16 -11.92 38.50 -23.17
CA ALA A 16 -13.17 38.16 -22.51
C ALA A 16 -12.98 38.37 -21.02
N GLU A 17 -13.50 39.49 -20.53
CA GLU A 17 -13.68 39.69 -19.08
C GLU A 17 -14.42 38.45 -18.53
N TYR A 18 -13.71 37.58 -17.83
CA TYR A 18 -14.33 36.57 -17.00
C TYR A 18 -15.10 37.28 -15.88
N ARG A 19 -16.37 37.57 -16.14
CA ARG A 19 -17.32 37.88 -15.08
C ARG A 19 -17.64 36.55 -14.42
N PRO A 20 -17.21 36.36 -13.16
CA PRO A 20 -17.69 35.20 -12.41
C PRO A 20 -19.20 35.32 -12.32
N SER A 21 -19.92 34.38 -12.91
CA SER A 21 -21.35 34.22 -12.67
C SER A 21 -21.55 34.24 -11.17
N ARG A 22 -22.32 35.21 -10.67
CA ARG A 22 -22.78 35.24 -9.29
C ARG A 22 -23.64 33.98 -9.09
N CYS A 23 -23.02 32.86 -8.78
CA CYS A 23 -23.71 31.74 -8.17
C CYS A 23 -24.21 32.27 -6.81
N SER A 24 -25.52 32.27 -6.68
CA SER A 24 -26.29 32.63 -5.49
C SER A 24 -25.62 32.13 -4.24
N GLY A 25 -25.35 33.09 -3.32
CA GLY A 25 -24.55 32.91 -2.12
C GLY A 25 -25.14 31.87 -1.16
N HIS A 26 -24.54 30.70 -1.21
CA HIS A 26 -24.33 29.90 -0.01
C HIS A 26 -22.83 29.84 0.17
N ALA A 27 -22.30 30.36 1.28
CA ALA A 27 -20.95 30.06 1.69
C ALA A 27 -20.83 28.53 1.70
N PRO A 28 -19.76 27.93 1.12
CA PRO A 28 -19.62 26.49 1.12
C PRO A 28 -19.68 26.02 2.57
N MET A 29 -20.66 25.18 2.90
CA MET A 29 -20.73 24.56 4.23
C MET A 29 -19.43 23.78 4.40
N SER A 30 -18.73 24.02 5.50
CA SER A 30 -17.54 23.25 5.84
C SER A 30 -17.90 21.77 5.84
N ALA A 31 -17.06 20.92 5.24
CA ALA A 31 -17.29 19.46 5.19
C ALA A 31 -17.58 18.87 6.59
N GLU A 32 -17.03 19.48 7.65
CA GLU A 32 -17.26 19.10 9.04
C GLU A 32 -18.71 19.30 9.51
N MET A 33 -19.40 20.28 8.93
CA MET A 33 -20.79 20.64 9.29
C MET A 33 -21.85 19.87 8.49
N MET A 34 -21.44 19.15 7.47
CA MET A 34 -22.33 18.34 6.63
C MET A 34 -22.74 17.04 7.38
N ASP A 35 -23.98 16.62 7.22
CA ASP A 35 -24.36 15.26 7.60
C ASP A 35 -23.72 14.24 6.63
N ASP A 36 -23.75 12.97 7.00
CA ASP A 36 -23.05 11.93 6.25
C ASP A 36 -23.63 11.74 4.84
N GLU A 37 -24.94 11.89 4.67
CA GLU A 37 -25.63 11.72 3.39
C GLU A 37 -25.26 12.86 2.42
N SER A 38 -25.35 14.10 2.90
CA SER A 38 -24.95 15.29 2.14
C SER A 38 -23.45 15.28 1.78
N LEU A 39 -22.59 14.84 2.71
CA LEU A 39 -21.15 14.70 2.48
C LEU A 39 -20.89 13.69 1.35
N ILE A 40 -21.51 12.51 1.41
CA ILE A 40 -21.34 11.46 0.41
C ILE A 40 -21.84 11.93 -0.97
N ALA A 41 -22.99 12.60 -1.01
CA ALA A 41 -23.56 13.11 -2.27
C ALA A 41 -22.68 14.21 -2.91
N ALA A 42 -21.97 15.00 -2.10
CA ALA A 42 -21.10 16.07 -2.58
C ALA A 42 -19.77 15.57 -3.19
N ILE A 43 -19.26 14.39 -2.79
CA ILE A 43 -17.94 13.88 -3.21
C ILE A 43 -17.81 13.77 -4.74
N PRO A 44 -18.72 13.10 -5.49
CA PRO A 44 -18.56 12.90 -6.93
C PRO A 44 -18.55 14.21 -7.73
N GLU A 45 -19.29 15.22 -7.25
CA GLU A 45 -19.46 16.51 -7.94
C GLU A 45 -18.46 17.57 -7.49
N SER A 46 -17.60 17.24 -6.51
CA SER A 46 -16.68 18.19 -5.89
C SER A 46 -15.68 18.78 -6.87
N THR A 47 -15.29 20.02 -6.62
CA THR A 47 -14.20 20.71 -7.30
C THR A 47 -12.87 20.45 -6.59
N LEU A 48 -11.75 20.73 -7.25
CA LEU A 48 -10.40 20.56 -6.71
C LEU A 48 -10.25 21.12 -5.28
N ALA A 49 -10.82 22.31 -5.04
CA ALA A 49 -10.72 22.98 -3.75
C ALA A 49 -11.41 22.22 -2.60
N ASP A 50 -12.53 21.55 -2.91
CA ASP A 50 -13.40 20.92 -1.92
C ASP A 50 -13.10 19.42 -1.76
N THR A 51 -12.61 18.78 -2.82
CA THR A 51 -12.41 17.33 -2.89
C THR A 51 -11.55 16.81 -1.73
N CYS A 52 -10.43 17.47 -1.45
CA CYS A 52 -9.54 17.05 -0.37
C CYS A 52 -10.23 17.12 0.99
N ASN A 53 -10.99 18.18 1.25
CA ASN A 53 -11.70 18.36 2.52
C ASN A 53 -12.80 17.32 2.71
N LEU A 54 -13.58 17.05 1.66
CA LEU A 54 -14.65 16.03 1.68
C LEU A 54 -14.07 14.63 1.88
N ALA A 55 -13.00 14.27 1.15
CA ALA A 55 -12.34 12.98 1.27
C ALA A 55 -11.72 12.78 2.66
N VAL A 56 -11.05 13.80 3.20
CA VAL A 56 -10.49 13.77 4.56
C VAL A 56 -11.59 13.60 5.60
N GLU A 57 -12.70 14.33 5.49
CA GLU A 57 -13.80 14.22 6.44
C GLU A 57 -14.49 12.86 6.38
N ALA A 58 -14.73 12.33 5.17
CA ALA A 58 -15.26 10.98 4.98
C ALA A 58 -14.34 9.91 5.62
N SER A 59 -13.03 10.08 5.48
CA SER A 59 -12.04 9.18 6.08
C SER A 59 -11.99 9.31 7.60
N ARG A 60 -12.05 10.54 8.15
CA ARG A 60 -12.07 10.80 9.60
C ARG A 60 -13.27 10.14 10.27
N ARG A 61 -14.45 10.19 9.64
CA ARG A 61 -15.66 9.51 10.10
C ARG A 61 -15.68 8.01 9.77
N ARG A 62 -14.72 7.52 8.99
CA ARG A 62 -14.67 6.13 8.49
C ARG A 62 -15.96 5.69 7.80
N LEU A 63 -16.52 6.55 6.95
CA LEU A 63 -17.79 6.33 6.28
C LEU A 63 -17.66 5.25 5.18
N ALA A 64 -17.98 4.02 5.53
CA ALA A 64 -17.97 2.91 4.56
C ALA A 64 -18.95 3.16 3.38
N ALA A 65 -20.04 3.89 3.62
CA ALA A 65 -21.00 4.28 2.58
C ALA A 65 -20.42 5.27 1.56
N ALA A 66 -19.33 5.98 1.87
CA ALA A 66 -18.64 6.90 0.95
C ALA A 66 -17.76 6.18 -0.10
N VAL A 67 -17.47 4.89 0.07
CA VAL A 67 -16.58 4.13 -0.83
C VAL A 67 -17.01 4.23 -2.30
N PRO A 68 -18.29 4.04 -2.70
CA PRO A 68 -18.71 4.18 -4.10
C PRO A 68 -18.51 5.60 -4.64
N ALA A 69 -18.79 6.64 -3.83
CA ALA A 69 -18.65 8.03 -4.20
C ALA A 69 -17.17 8.40 -4.44
N LEU A 70 -16.26 7.95 -3.57
CA LEU A 70 -14.82 8.12 -3.73
C LEU A 70 -14.29 7.38 -4.98
N ALA A 71 -14.81 6.19 -5.26
CA ALA A 71 -14.45 5.46 -6.48
C ALA A 71 -14.93 6.18 -7.74
N GLU A 72 -16.14 6.74 -7.73
CA GLU A 72 -16.67 7.52 -8.85
C GLU A 72 -15.85 8.79 -9.09
N LEU A 73 -15.49 9.49 -8.03
CA LEU A 73 -14.57 10.61 -8.10
C LEU A 73 -13.27 10.26 -8.84
N CYS A 74 -12.65 9.11 -8.51
CA CYS A 74 -11.44 8.66 -9.20
C CYS A 74 -11.68 8.41 -10.70
N ARG A 75 -12.84 7.86 -11.10
CA ARG A 75 -13.16 7.55 -12.49
C ARG A 75 -13.32 8.80 -13.36
N ARG A 76 -13.73 9.94 -12.79
CA ARG A 76 -13.79 11.23 -13.51
C ARG A 76 -12.45 11.64 -14.11
N PHE A 77 -11.36 11.22 -13.49
CA PHE A 77 -10.00 11.56 -13.90
C PHE A 77 -9.27 10.39 -14.59
N THR A 78 -10.00 9.42 -15.11
CA THR A 78 -9.42 8.31 -15.88
C THR A 78 -8.66 8.85 -17.10
N GLY A 79 -7.40 8.38 -17.27
CA GLY A 79 -6.52 8.84 -18.35
C GLY A 79 -5.75 10.12 -18.06
N PHE A 80 -6.02 10.77 -16.92
CA PHE A 80 -5.21 11.89 -16.43
C PHE A 80 -4.04 11.37 -15.60
N GLY A 81 -2.98 12.18 -15.46
CA GLY A 81 -1.97 11.93 -14.45
C GLY A 81 -0.86 10.95 -14.85
N THR A 82 -0.62 10.69 -16.12
CA THR A 82 0.52 9.86 -16.57
C THR A 82 1.87 10.40 -16.11
N ARG A 83 2.02 11.73 -16.00
CA ARG A 83 3.24 12.41 -15.56
C ARG A 83 3.11 13.19 -14.27
N HIS A 84 1.89 13.45 -13.81
CA HIS A 84 1.59 14.28 -12.64
C HIS A 84 0.61 13.57 -11.70
N LYS A 85 0.78 13.81 -10.40
CA LYS A 85 -0.17 13.35 -9.39
C LYS A 85 -1.52 14.06 -9.61
N VAL A 86 -2.60 13.30 -9.73
CA VAL A 86 -3.97 13.82 -9.70
C VAL A 86 -4.40 13.93 -8.25
N CYS A 87 -4.52 15.16 -7.75
CA CYS A 87 -4.74 15.40 -6.33
C CYS A 87 -6.06 14.83 -5.83
N GLU A 88 -7.12 14.90 -6.65
CA GLU A 88 -8.45 14.36 -6.34
C GLU A 88 -8.42 12.84 -6.21
N GLN A 89 -7.79 12.15 -7.18
CA GLN A 89 -7.62 10.70 -7.09
C GLN A 89 -6.77 10.32 -5.87
N ALA A 90 -5.69 11.04 -5.62
CA ALA A 90 -4.83 10.79 -4.47
C ALA A 90 -5.60 10.91 -3.15
N ALA A 91 -6.35 12.01 -2.96
CA ALA A 91 -7.15 12.23 -1.76
C ALA A 91 -8.22 11.13 -1.57
N ALA A 92 -8.89 10.75 -2.66
CA ALA A 92 -9.89 9.68 -2.60
C ALA A 92 -9.28 8.32 -2.24
N ILE A 93 -8.12 7.96 -2.82
CA ILE A 93 -7.42 6.69 -2.53
C ILE A 93 -6.91 6.67 -1.08
N GLU A 94 -6.34 7.77 -0.61
CA GLU A 94 -5.90 7.90 0.79
C GLU A 94 -7.09 7.77 1.76
N ALA A 95 -8.24 8.37 1.42
CA ALA A 95 -9.46 8.21 2.19
C ALA A 95 -9.95 6.74 2.21
N LEU A 96 -9.96 6.06 1.06
CA LEU A 96 -10.30 4.64 0.96
C LEU A 96 -9.37 3.78 1.83
N ALA A 97 -8.08 4.08 1.84
CA ALA A 97 -7.10 3.36 2.65
C ALA A 97 -7.32 3.54 4.17
N VAL A 98 -7.87 4.69 4.61
CA VAL A 98 -8.21 4.97 6.01
C VAL A 98 -9.57 4.37 6.38
N ILE A 99 -10.57 4.48 5.52
CA ILE A 99 -11.90 3.87 5.71
C ILE A 99 -11.74 2.36 5.88
N GLY A 100 -10.94 1.74 5.01
CA GLY A 100 -10.63 0.33 5.11
C GLY A 100 -11.79 -0.60 4.73
N GLY A 101 -11.62 -1.89 5.04
CA GLY A 101 -12.63 -2.90 4.80
C GLY A 101 -12.61 -3.45 3.36
N ARG A 102 -13.40 -4.52 3.14
CA ARG A 102 -13.41 -5.26 1.88
C ARG A 102 -13.82 -4.41 0.67
N ASN A 103 -14.79 -3.52 0.84
CA ASN A 103 -15.29 -2.68 -0.25
C ASN A 103 -14.24 -1.66 -0.70
N ALA A 104 -13.51 -1.05 0.23
CA ALA A 104 -12.41 -0.14 -0.11
C ALA A 104 -11.26 -0.88 -0.80
N ALA A 105 -10.89 -2.07 -0.31
CA ALA A 105 -9.88 -2.92 -0.93
C ALA A 105 -10.27 -3.29 -2.38
N HIS A 106 -11.53 -3.68 -2.60
CA HIS A 106 -12.03 -4.00 -3.93
C HIS A 106 -12.05 -2.78 -4.86
N ALA A 107 -12.49 -1.62 -4.37
CA ALA A 107 -12.50 -0.39 -5.17
C ALA A 107 -11.09 0.01 -5.62
N VAL A 108 -10.10 -0.09 -4.73
CA VAL A 108 -8.69 0.21 -5.08
C VAL A 108 -8.15 -0.81 -6.08
N SER A 109 -8.43 -2.11 -5.91
CA SER A 109 -8.04 -3.14 -6.89
C SER A 109 -8.61 -2.85 -8.27
N GLU A 110 -9.91 -2.55 -8.36
CA GLU A 110 -10.58 -2.24 -9.62
C GLU A 110 -9.96 -1.02 -10.31
N MET A 111 -9.60 0.02 -9.56
CA MET A 111 -8.95 1.21 -10.11
C MET A 111 -7.58 0.90 -10.73
N ILE A 112 -6.81 0.02 -10.10
CA ILE A 112 -5.50 -0.42 -10.59
C ILE A 112 -5.68 -1.29 -11.84
N GLU A 113 -6.52 -2.31 -11.79
CA GLU A 113 -6.72 -3.28 -12.87
C GLU A 113 -7.32 -2.66 -14.13
N ARG A 114 -8.19 -1.65 -13.97
CA ARG A 114 -8.79 -0.90 -15.09
C ARG A 114 -7.97 0.31 -15.53
N ALA A 115 -6.76 0.48 -14.99
CA ALA A 115 -5.89 1.62 -15.29
C ALA A 115 -6.60 3.00 -15.11
N VAL A 116 -7.53 3.09 -14.15
CA VAL A 116 -8.17 4.35 -13.78
C VAL A 116 -7.14 5.33 -13.22
N VAL A 117 -6.15 4.80 -12.50
CA VAL A 117 -5.04 5.54 -11.91
C VAL A 117 -3.74 5.19 -12.61
N GLN A 118 -2.88 6.19 -12.85
CA GLN A 118 -1.64 6.04 -13.58
C GLN A 118 -0.52 6.91 -12.96
N GLY A 119 0.72 6.71 -13.40
CA GLY A 119 1.87 7.50 -12.99
C GLY A 119 2.02 7.62 -11.46
N PRO A 120 2.30 8.82 -10.92
CA PRO A 120 2.49 9.00 -9.48
C PRO A 120 1.28 8.63 -8.62
N THR A 121 0.05 8.71 -9.17
CA THR A 121 -1.16 8.30 -8.44
C THR A 121 -1.26 6.78 -8.33
N LEU A 122 -0.72 6.02 -9.28
CA LEU A 122 -0.63 4.56 -9.20
C LEU A 122 0.24 4.12 -8.01
N GLN A 123 1.33 4.82 -7.69
CA GLN A 123 2.15 4.53 -6.51
C GLN A 123 1.31 4.63 -5.22
N ILE A 124 0.47 5.68 -5.11
CA ILE A 124 -0.43 5.86 -3.97
C ILE A 124 -1.45 4.72 -3.91
N ALA A 125 -2.01 4.35 -5.06
CA ALA A 125 -2.98 3.25 -5.14
C ALA A 125 -2.36 1.90 -4.78
N MET A 126 -1.13 1.63 -5.22
CA MET A 126 -0.40 0.41 -4.86
C MET A 126 -0.10 0.34 -3.37
N SER A 127 0.35 1.45 -2.77
CA SER A 127 0.55 1.53 -1.31
C SER A 127 -0.76 1.32 -0.54
N ALA A 128 -1.87 1.88 -1.01
CA ALA A 128 -3.20 1.65 -0.44
C ALA A 128 -3.63 0.18 -0.58
N ALA A 129 -3.44 -0.43 -1.76
CA ALA A 129 -3.75 -1.83 -2.02
C ALA A 129 -2.99 -2.78 -1.08
N ALA A 130 -1.69 -2.54 -0.91
CA ALA A 130 -0.85 -3.32 0.00
C ALA A 130 -1.32 -3.21 1.46
N ARG A 131 -1.69 -2.01 1.92
CA ARG A 131 -2.21 -1.76 3.28
C ARG A 131 -3.58 -2.41 3.52
N LEU A 132 -4.44 -2.39 2.52
CA LEU A 132 -5.78 -2.96 2.58
C LEU A 132 -5.79 -4.48 2.40
N GLY A 133 -4.66 -5.09 2.05
CA GLY A 133 -4.61 -6.50 1.68
C GLY A 133 -5.45 -6.81 0.43
N SER A 134 -5.46 -5.88 -0.52
CA SER A 134 -6.24 -5.99 -1.75
C SER A 134 -5.81 -7.20 -2.59
N THR A 135 -6.78 -7.81 -3.24
CA THR A 135 -6.52 -8.89 -4.20
C THR A 135 -6.45 -8.30 -5.60
N LEU A 136 -5.34 -8.52 -6.29
CA LEU A 136 -5.15 -8.18 -7.69
C LEU A 136 -5.08 -9.46 -8.52
N SER A 137 -5.44 -9.38 -9.80
CA SER A 137 -5.30 -10.48 -10.74
C SER A 137 -3.83 -10.83 -10.99
N SER A 138 -3.55 -12.07 -11.38
CA SER A 138 -2.18 -12.50 -11.68
C SER A 138 -1.54 -11.70 -12.81
N ASP A 139 -2.32 -11.32 -13.82
CA ASP A 139 -1.83 -10.52 -14.95
C ASP A 139 -1.47 -9.09 -14.52
N ALA A 140 -2.32 -8.45 -13.70
CA ALA A 140 -2.01 -7.14 -13.14
C ALA A 140 -0.76 -7.20 -12.27
N LEU A 141 -0.67 -8.19 -11.36
CA LEU A 141 0.50 -8.37 -10.50
C LEU A 141 1.77 -8.61 -11.31
N ARG A 142 1.73 -9.42 -12.36
CA ARG A 142 2.88 -9.66 -13.23
C ARG A 142 3.41 -8.38 -13.84
N MET A 143 2.53 -7.51 -14.36
CA MET A 143 2.94 -6.22 -14.92
C MET A 143 3.53 -5.30 -13.85
N LEU A 144 2.91 -5.24 -12.68
CA LEU A 144 3.34 -4.37 -11.57
C LEU A 144 4.66 -4.83 -10.93
N LEU A 145 4.92 -6.15 -10.86
CA LEU A 145 6.19 -6.71 -10.39
C LEU A 145 7.36 -6.40 -11.33
N LEU A 146 7.08 -6.10 -12.60
CA LEU A 146 8.07 -5.74 -13.63
C LEU A 146 8.07 -4.23 -13.92
N ASP A 147 7.34 -3.42 -13.15
CA ASP A 147 7.28 -1.97 -13.35
C ASP A 147 8.66 -1.32 -13.20
N ALA A 148 8.89 -0.22 -13.93
CA ALA A 148 10.13 0.53 -13.85
C ALA A 148 10.34 1.19 -12.47
N GLU A 149 9.23 1.55 -11.79
CA GLU A 149 9.27 2.24 -10.51
C GLU A 149 9.42 1.24 -9.34
N PRO A 150 10.52 1.33 -8.56
CA PRO A 150 10.77 0.39 -7.46
C PRO A 150 9.68 0.36 -6.39
N SER A 151 9.04 1.48 -6.11
CA SER A 151 7.96 1.55 -5.12
C SER A 151 6.75 0.73 -5.54
N ILE A 152 6.42 0.73 -6.84
CA ILE A 152 5.34 -0.09 -7.39
C ILE A 152 5.70 -1.58 -7.30
N ARG A 153 6.94 -1.96 -7.68
CA ARG A 153 7.40 -3.36 -7.54
C ARG A 153 7.34 -3.85 -6.10
N ALA A 154 7.80 -3.03 -5.15
CA ALA A 154 7.79 -3.39 -3.72
C ALA A 154 6.37 -3.60 -3.18
N ASP A 155 5.42 -2.72 -3.52
CA ASP A 155 4.03 -2.85 -3.10
C ASP A 155 3.32 -4.00 -3.84
N ALA A 156 3.67 -4.28 -5.11
CA ALA A 156 3.20 -5.46 -5.82
C ALA A 156 3.65 -6.77 -5.14
N CYS A 157 4.88 -6.84 -4.63
CA CYS A 157 5.33 -7.97 -3.82
C CYS A 157 4.45 -8.18 -2.57
N ARG A 158 4.02 -7.10 -1.91
CA ARG A 158 3.13 -7.17 -0.74
C ARG A 158 1.73 -7.68 -1.10
N CYS A 159 1.25 -7.36 -2.30
CA CYS A 159 -0.03 -7.82 -2.82
C CYS A 159 0.05 -9.24 -3.42
N ALA A 160 1.25 -9.75 -3.69
CA ALA A 160 1.46 -11.05 -4.30
C ALA A 160 0.97 -12.19 -3.40
N ARG A 161 0.30 -13.14 -4.02
CA ARG A 161 -0.20 -14.37 -3.38
C ARG A 161 0.58 -15.57 -3.91
N ALA A 162 0.35 -16.73 -3.32
CA ALA A 162 0.98 -17.99 -3.74
C ALA A 162 0.46 -18.48 -5.11
N LEU A 163 0.73 -17.70 -6.16
CA LEU A 163 0.46 -18.05 -7.54
C LEU A 163 1.76 -18.60 -8.15
N PRO A 164 1.77 -19.84 -8.67
CA PRO A 164 3.00 -20.48 -9.18
C PRO A 164 3.73 -19.63 -10.23
N GLU A 165 2.99 -18.95 -11.10
CA GLU A 165 3.55 -18.10 -12.15
C GLU A 165 4.21 -16.82 -11.64
N LEU A 166 3.91 -16.38 -10.42
CA LEU A 166 4.52 -15.20 -9.81
C LEU A 166 5.76 -15.55 -8.98
N ILE A 167 5.90 -16.81 -8.54
CA ILE A 167 7.00 -17.23 -7.67
C ILE A 167 8.35 -16.99 -8.35
N LEU A 168 8.49 -17.32 -9.63
CA LEU A 168 9.75 -17.11 -10.35
C LEU A 168 10.12 -15.64 -10.46
N ILE A 169 9.15 -14.76 -10.74
CA ILE A 169 9.38 -13.30 -10.77
C ILE A 169 9.80 -12.80 -9.38
N LEU A 170 9.15 -13.29 -8.32
CA LEU A 170 9.50 -12.91 -6.95
C LEU A 170 10.90 -13.40 -6.55
N ILE A 171 11.34 -14.57 -7.04
CA ILE A 171 12.71 -15.05 -6.83
C ILE A 171 13.71 -14.13 -7.54
N ASP A 172 13.45 -13.75 -8.79
CA ASP A 172 14.31 -12.82 -9.52
C ASP A 172 14.40 -11.45 -8.81
N LEU A 173 13.32 -11.00 -8.17
CA LEU A 173 13.30 -9.75 -7.40
C LEU A 173 14.04 -9.81 -6.04
N LEU A 174 14.53 -10.98 -5.61
CA LEU A 174 15.45 -11.04 -4.45
C LEU A 174 16.79 -10.36 -4.74
N ASP A 175 17.18 -10.27 -6.02
CA ASP A 175 18.39 -9.61 -6.51
C ASP A 175 18.11 -8.21 -7.08
N ASP A 176 16.93 -7.62 -6.81
CA ASP A 176 16.59 -6.27 -7.27
C ASP A 176 17.57 -5.24 -6.70
N ILE A 177 17.96 -4.29 -7.54
CA ILE A 177 18.87 -3.20 -7.17
C ILE A 177 18.34 -2.33 -6.03
N ASP A 178 17.01 -2.20 -5.92
CA ASP A 178 16.36 -1.51 -4.80
C ASP A 178 16.12 -2.50 -3.65
N ARG A 179 16.84 -2.26 -2.55
CA ARG A 179 16.75 -3.11 -1.35
C ARG A 179 15.32 -3.26 -0.79
N ARG A 180 14.44 -2.27 -0.98
CA ARG A 180 13.04 -2.34 -0.53
C ARG A 180 12.27 -3.38 -1.33
N VAL A 181 12.55 -3.48 -2.64
CA VAL A 181 11.96 -4.50 -3.51
C VAL A 181 12.42 -5.89 -3.08
N ALA A 182 13.74 -6.09 -2.96
CA ALA A 182 14.30 -7.36 -2.52
C ALA A 182 13.75 -7.80 -1.15
N THR A 183 13.63 -6.86 -0.19
CA THR A 183 13.02 -7.12 1.11
C THR A 183 11.55 -7.51 0.98
N SER A 184 10.75 -6.78 0.19
CA SER A 184 9.32 -7.09 0.00
C SER A 184 9.12 -8.44 -0.70
N ALA A 185 9.97 -8.78 -1.67
CA ALA A 185 9.98 -10.09 -2.34
C ALA A 185 10.32 -11.21 -1.35
N ALA A 186 11.33 -11.02 -0.49
CA ALA A 186 11.70 -12.00 0.53
C ALA A 186 10.57 -12.23 1.54
N LEU A 187 9.88 -11.16 1.98
CA LEU A 187 8.73 -11.29 2.87
C LEU A 187 7.57 -12.06 2.21
N ALA A 188 7.27 -11.77 0.94
CA ALA A 188 6.25 -12.46 0.19
C ALA A 188 6.59 -13.96 0.02
N LEU A 189 7.80 -14.27 -0.43
CA LEU A 189 8.28 -15.65 -0.62
C LEU A 189 8.34 -16.41 0.70
N GLY A 190 8.79 -15.78 1.79
CA GLY A 190 8.82 -16.37 3.11
C GLY A 190 7.43 -16.82 3.56
N ARG A 191 6.41 -15.95 3.45
CA ARG A 191 5.01 -16.30 3.75
C ARG A 191 4.49 -17.44 2.88
N MET A 192 5.02 -17.59 1.66
CA MET A 192 4.71 -18.70 0.75
C MET A 192 5.51 -19.99 1.03
N GLY A 193 6.35 -19.99 2.07
CA GLY A 193 7.18 -21.14 2.42
C GLY A 193 8.35 -21.37 1.46
N LYS A 194 8.81 -20.36 0.72
CA LYS A 194 9.90 -20.48 -0.26
C LYS A 194 11.24 -20.22 0.38
N ILE A 195 12.09 -21.24 0.36
CA ILE A 195 13.40 -21.25 1.05
C ILE A 195 14.41 -20.28 0.45
N GLU A 196 14.22 -19.85 -0.79
CA GLU A 196 15.03 -18.88 -1.50
C GLU A 196 15.09 -17.53 -0.77
N ALA A 197 14.07 -17.20 0.02
CA ALA A 197 14.00 -15.99 0.83
C ALA A 197 14.91 -16.02 2.08
N ARG A 198 15.39 -17.19 2.51
CA ARG A 198 16.15 -17.36 3.77
C ARG A 198 17.33 -16.40 3.93
N PRO A 199 18.20 -16.20 2.94
CA PRO A 199 19.37 -15.33 3.13
C PRO A 199 18.99 -13.92 3.56
N ILE A 200 18.00 -13.33 2.90
CA ILE A 200 17.53 -11.96 3.20
C ILE A 200 16.80 -11.95 4.56
N LEU A 201 15.89 -12.90 4.80
CA LEU A 201 15.14 -12.96 6.06
C LEU A 201 16.04 -13.18 7.27
N LYS A 202 17.10 -13.98 7.17
CA LYS A 202 18.10 -14.13 8.23
C LYS A 202 18.84 -12.82 8.52
N GLY A 203 19.22 -12.09 7.47
CA GLY A 203 19.80 -10.76 7.61
C GLY A 203 18.84 -9.82 8.37
N LEU A 204 17.57 -9.77 7.96
CA LEU A 204 16.56 -8.94 8.61
C LEU A 204 16.30 -9.36 10.07
N LEU A 205 16.21 -10.66 10.38
CA LEU A 205 16.06 -11.14 11.75
C LEU A 205 17.24 -10.74 12.65
N ARG A 206 18.45 -10.59 12.07
CA ARG A 206 19.66 -10.22 12.81
C ARG A 206 19.75 -8.71 13.04
N ASP A 207 19.49 -7.92 11.99
CA ASP A 207 19.86 -6.50 11.93
C ASP A 207 18.65 -5.56 12.15
N ALA A 208 17.45 -5.97 11.72
CA ALA A 208 16.23 -5.18 11.78
C ALA A 208 14.99 -6.06 11.98
N PRO A 209 14.89 -6.76 13.12
CA PRO A 209 13.75 -7.63 13.38
C PRO A 209 12.44 -6.84 13.46
N ALA A 210 11.42 -7.34 12.77
CA ALA A 210 10.07 -6.79 12.75
C ALA A 210 9.05 -7.93 12.75
N GLU A 211 7.79 -7.63 13.05
CA GLU A 211 6.75 -8.65 13.15
C GLU A 211 6.51 -9.39 11.82
N ASP A 212 6.49 -8.66 10.72
CA ASP A 212 6.34 -9.19 9.37
C ASP A 212 7.52 -10.07 8.92
N VAL A 213 8.74 -9.74 9.40
CA VAL A 213 9.94 -10.55 9.17
C VAL A 213 9.86 -11.87 9.95
N ILE A 214 9.41 -11.82 11.22
CA ILE A 214 9.20 -13.00 12.05
C ILE A 214 8.13 -13.90 11.43
N GLU A 215 7.01 -13.33 11.01
CA GLU A 215 5.92 -14.03 10.33
C GLU A 215 6.43 -14.73 9.05
N ALA A 216 7.13 -14.00 8.18
CA ALA A 216 7.65 -14.54 6.92
C ALA A 216 8.68 -15.65 7.15
N ALA A 217 9.53 -15.53 8.18
CA ALA A 217 10.52 -16.52 8.51
C ALA A 217 9.92 -17.80 9.14
N SER A 218 8.74 -17.70 9.77
CA SER A 218 8.10 -18.82 10.48
C SER A 218 7.82 -20.03 9.61
N SER A 219 7.51 -19.81 8.33
CA SER A 219 7.18 -20.87 7.36
C SER A 219 8.41 -21.56 6.74
N ILE A 220 9.62 -21.01 6.98
CA ILE A 220 10.87 -21.50 6.37
C ILE A 220 12.00 -21.64 7.38
N VAL A 221 11.66 -21.93 8.64
CA VAL A 221 12.63 -22.06 9.74
C VAL A 221 13.67 -23.14 9.43
N ASP A 222 14.95 -22.77 9.55
CA ASP A 222 16.08 -23.69 9.65
C ASP A 222 16.79 -23.49 11.00
N GLU A 223 17.91 -24.17 11.21
CA GLU A 223 18.63 -24.11 12.47
C GLU A 223 19.08 -22.71 12.85
N GLU A 224 19.58 -21.92 11.89
CA GLU A 224 20.02 -20.52 12.11
C GLU A 224 18.83 -19.59 12.39
N CYS A 225 17.74 -19.70 11.61
CA CYS A 225 16.50 -18.97 11.88
C CYS A 225 15.97 -19.27 13.28
N ALA A 226 15.98 -20.54 13.71
CA ALA A 226 15.55 -20.94 15.05
C ALA A 226 16.40 -20.26 16.15
N VAL A 227 17.71 -20.16 15.96
CA VAL A 227 18.61 -19.47 16.91
C VAL A 227 18.33 -17.97 16.94
N LEU A 228 18.15 -17.33 15.78
CA LEU A 228 17.84 -15.88 15.69
C LEU A 228 16.48 -15.56 16.34
N LEU A 229 15.43 -16.32 16.02
CA LEU A 229 14.12 -16.20 16.66
C LEU A 229 14.22 -16.43 18.18
N GLY A 230 15.02 -17.42 18.62
CA GLY A 230 15.27 -17.68 20.04
C GLY A 230 15.96 -16.52 20.76
N ARG A 231 16.85 -15.78 20.08
CA ARG A 231 17.45 -14.55 20.62
C ARG A 231 16.39 -13.46 20.80
N ILE A 232 15.56 -13.24 19.77
CA ILE A 232 14.47 -12.25 19.83
C ILE A 232 13.48 -12.61 20.95
N ALA A 233 13.10 -13.88 21.07
CA ALA A 233 12.17 -14.35 22.11
C ALA A 233 12.68 -14.16 23.54
N ARG A 234 14.00 -14.02 23.74
CA ARG A 234 14.64 -13.75 25.04
C ARG A 234 14.96 -12.28 25.28
N SER A 235 14.87 -11.42 24.26
CA SER A 235 15.34 -10.03 24.36
C SER A 235 14.48 -9.12 25.24
N GLY A 236 13.30 -9.57 25.70
CA GLY A 236 12.33 -8.73 26.42
C GLY A 236 11.68 -7.63 25.57
N SER A 237 11.92 -7.63 24.25
CA SER A 237 11.30 -6.68 23.31
C SER A 237 9.81 -6.98 23.08
N VAL A 238 9.11 -6.03 22.48
CA VAL A 238 7.70 -6.20 22.06
C VAL A 238 7.52 -7.40 21.10
N LEU A 239 8.58 -7.77 20.36
CA LEU A 239 8.60 -8.89 19.42
C LEU A 239 8.80 -10.27 20.08
N ALA A 240 9.14 -10.30 21.37
CA ALA A 240 9.52 -11.55 22.07
C ALA A 240 8.41 -12.60 22.04
N ASN A 241 7.14 -12.19 22.13
CA ASN A 241 6.01 -13.11 22.06
C ASN A 241 5.78 -13.62 20.64
N ALA A 242 5.84 -12.75 19.63
CA ALA A 242 5.71 -13.16 18.23
C ALA A 242 6.78 -14.17 17.83
N ALA A 243 8.04 -13.93 18.22
CA ALA A 243 9.14 -14.84 17.98
C ALA A 243 8.97 -16.19 18.70
N LEU A 244 8.45 -16.20 19.94
CA LEU A 244 8.18 -17.44 20.66
C LEU A 244 7.08 -18.26 20.00
N VAL A 245 5.97 -17.62 19.60
CA VAL A 245 4.88 -18.27 18.87
C VAL A 245 5.36 -18.84 17.53
N SER A 246 6.22 -18.10 16.82
CA SER A 246 6.83 -18.57 15.57
C SER A 246 7.67 -19.83 15.78
N LEU A 247 8.46 -19.90 16.87
CA LEU A 247 9.24 -21.10 17.24
C LEU A 247 8.36 -22.29 17.60
N GLU A 248 7.24 -22.06 18.29
CA GLU A 248 6.29 -23.11 18.71
C GLU A 248 5.55 -23.70 17.52
N ASN A 249 5.26 -22.89 16.50
CA ASN A 249 4.53 -23.31 15.30
C ASN A 249 5.45 -23.83 14.18
N ALA A 250 6.78 -23.70 14.33
CA ALA A 250 7.72 -24.16 13.32
C ALA A 250 7.80 -25.69 13.29
N ASP A 251 7.74 -26.27 12.09
CA ASP A 251 8.02 -27.70 11.89
C ASP A 251 9.54 -27.94 11.84
N HIS A 252 10.21 -27.66 12.98
CA HIS A 252 11.67 -27.80 13.10
C HIS A 252 12.09 -28.15 14.54
N ALA A 253 12.75 -29.29 14.71
CA ALA A 253 13.12 -29.84 16.04
C ALA A 253 13.89 -28.84 16.91
N ARG A 254 14.85 -28.11 16.35
CA ARG A 254 15.62 -27.08 17.06
C ARG A 254 14.76 -25.95 17.57
N ALA A 255 13.79 -25.46 16.74
CA ALA A 255 12.88 -24.42 17.13
C ALA A 255 12.02 -24.82 18.33
N LEU A 256 11.44 -26.01 18.31
CA LEU A 256 10.65 -26.57 19.42
C LEU A 256 11.47 -26.72 20.69
N THR A 257 12.73 -27.17 20.58
CA THR A 257 13.63 -27.28 21.72
C THR A 257 13.92 -25.92 22.37
N ILE A 258 14.16 -24.88 21.55
CA ILE A 258 14.42 -23.53 22.03
C ILE A 258 13.15 -22.95 22.68
N ALA A 259 11.98 -23.12 22.05
CA ALA A 259 10.71 -22.66 22.59
C ALA A 259 10.42 -23.26 23.97
N ALA A 260 10.58 -24.60 24.12
CA ALA A 260 10.38 -25.30 25.38
C ALA A 260 11.36 -24.81 26.49
N ALA A 261 12.60 -24.50 26.15
CA ALA A 261 13.58 -23.96 27.09
C ALA A 261 13.17 -22.55 27.58
N ILE A 262 12.68 -21.69 26.66
CA ILE A 262 12.21 -20.33 26.99
C ILE A 262 10.98 -20.39 27.88
N ARG A 263 9.99 -21.26 27.58
CA ARG A 263 8.80 -21.45 28.42
C ARG A 263 9.14 -21.85 29.83
N ARG A 264 10.04 -22.84 30.00
CA ARG A 264 10.49 -23.28 31.33
C ARG A 264 11.16 -22.15 32.12
N SER A 265 11.99 -21.36 31.47
CA SER A 265 12.65 -20.22 32.12
C SER A 265 11.66 -19.16 32.59
N ARG A 266 10.59 -18.87 31.78
CA ARG A 266 9.53 -17.89 32.13
C ARG A 266 8.62 -18.36 33.27
N LEU A 267 8.49 -19.68 33.49
CA LEU A 267 7.70 -20.24 34.60
C LEU A 267 8.48 -20.29 35.90
N ALA A 268 9.83 -20.22 35.85
CA ALA A 268 10.71 -20.25 36.97
C ALA A 268 11.09 -18.87 37.54
N SER A 269 10.76 -17.80 36.78
CA SER A 269 10.97 -16.37 37.13
C SER A 269 9.69 -15.75 37.66
#